data_76883d6b66d19ad0cd242a19bef1f0af
#
_entry.id   76883d6b66d19ad0cd242a19bef1f0af
#
_cell.length_a   1.000
_cell.length_b   1.000
_cell.length_c   1.000
_cell.angle_alpha   90.00
_cell.angle_beta   90.00
_cell.angle_gamma   90.00
#
_symmetry.space_group_name_H-M   'P 1'
#
loop_
_entity.id
_entity.type
_entity.pdbx_description
1 polymer ?
#
loop_
_entity_poly.entity_id
_entity_poly.type
_entity_poly.pdbx_seq_one_letter_code
_entity_poly.pdbx_strand_id
1 'polypeptide(L)'
;MIDGAALGAAEQFASAEEARAMLDRAVTALKANEVAALRAFNDEKNKNFRDRDLYIFCFSVPDGKFTAYQSPLMLGTDVRELMLDKDPIGQRAYDAVAKAAEGDVVSVDYSFPKPGSKQPAAKQSLLTRIANQACGVSYFK
;
A
#
# COMPACT_ATOMS: atom_id res chain seq x y z
N MET A 1 3.43 35.63 1.70
CA MET A 1 3.84 34.77 2.82
C MET A 1 3.24 33.39 2.68
N ILE A 2 4.04 32.43 2.89
CA ILE A 2 3.58 31.05 2.76
C ILE A 2 2.60 30.71 3.86
N ASP A 3 1.53 30.07 3.47
CA ASP A 3 0.57 29.53 4.42
C ASP A 3 1.15 28.26 5.05
N GLY A 4 1.66 28.39 6.28
CA GLY A 4 2.28 27.28 6.99
C GLY A 4 1.30 26.15 7.28
N ALA A 5 0.01 26.46 7.46
CA ALA A 5 -0.99 25.43 7.70
C ALA A 5 -1.21 24.56 6.48
N ALA A 6 -1.27 25.16 5.28
CA ALA A 6 -1.42 24.39 4.04
C ALA A 6 -0.19 23.51 3.78
N LEU A 7 1.01 24.04 4.02
CA LEU A 7 2.24 23.25 3.87
C LEU A 7 2.31 22.13 4.88
N GLY A 8 1.91 22.38 6.13
CA GLY A 8 1.89 21.36 7.17
C GLY A 8 0.94 20.21 6.83
N ALA A 9 -0.25 20.52 6.28
CA ALA A 9 -1.20 19.48 5.85
C ALA A 9 -0.64 18.67 4.69
N ALA A 10 0.00 19.33 3.71
CA ALA A 10 0.60 18.66 2.56
C ALA A 10 1.78 17.78 2.98
N GLU A 11 2.55 18.20 4.00
CA GLU A 11 3.64 17.41 4.52
C GLU A 11 3.19 16.24 5.36
N GLN A 12 2.02 16.34 5.98
CA GLN A 12 1.48 15.32 6.88
C GLN A 12 1.00 14.09 6.13
N PHE A 13 0.37 14.27 4.99
CA PHE A 13 -0.17 13.21 4.17
C PHE A 13 0.38 13.31 2.75
N ALA A 14 0.78 12.18 2.21
CA ALA A 14 1.31 12.14 0.87
C ALA A 14 0.19 12.19 -0.18
N SER A 15 0.54 12.63 -1.37
CA SER A 15 -0.38 12.77 -2.49
C SER A 15 -0.52 11.47 -3.28
N ALA A 16 -1.50 11.44 -4.17
CA ALA A 16 -1.67 10.33 -5.10
C ALA A 16 -0.43 10.15 -5.98
N GLU A 17 0.18 11.25 -6.42
CA GLU A 17 1.39 11.20 -7.25
C GLU A 17 2.56 10.58 -6.49
N GLU A 18 2.71 10.93 -5.22
CA GLU A 18 3.76 10.37 -4.37
C GLU A 18 3.53 8.88 -4.13
N ALA A 19 2.28 8.47 -3.92
CA ALA A 19 1.92 7.07 -3.77
C ALA A 19 2.27 6.28 -5.02
N ARG A 20 1.91 6.81 -6.20
CA ARG A 20 2.22 6.16 -7.46
C ARG A 20 3.72 6.06 -7.70
N ALA A 21 4.47 7.11 -7.37
CA ALA A 21 5.92 7.10 -7.49
C ALA A 21 6.55 6.04 -6.59
N MET A 22 6.04 5.88 -5.38
CA MET A 22 6.52 4.82 -4.47
C MET A 22 6.23 3.44 -5.04
N LEU A 23 5.04 3.23 -5.60
CA LEU A 23 4.70 1.95 -6.22
C LEU A 23 5.62 1.65 -7.41
N ASP A 24 5.91 2.65 -8.23
CA ASP A 24 6.83 2.49 -9.37
C ASP A 24 8.23 2.08 -8.90
N ARG A 25 8.71 2.67 -7.80
CA ARG A 25 9.99 2.26 -7.21
C ARG A 25 9.95 0.81 -6.71
N ALA A 26 8.83 0.41 -6.14
CA ALA A 26 8.64 -0.96 -5.66
C ALA A 26 8.65 -1.96 -6.81
N VAL A 27 8.02 -1.63 -7.93
CA VAL A 27 8.02 -2.47 -9.13
C VAL A 27 9.44 -2.67 -9.63
N THR A 28 10.23 -1.60 -9.72
CA THR A 28 11.62 -1.67 -10.14
C THR A 28 12.42 -2.60 -9.22
N ALA A 29 12.22 -2.46 -7.91
CA ALA A 29 12.92 -3.31 -6.93
C ALA A 29 12.53 -4.78 -7.07
N LEU A 30 11.24 -5.06 -7.23
CA LEU A 30 10.74 -6.43 -7.40
C LEU A 30 11.31 -7.10 -8.64
N LYS A 31 11.37 -6.37 -9.74
CA LYS A 31 11.91 -6.90 -11.01
C LYS A 31 13.41 -7.17 -10.90
N ALA A 32 14.12 -6.40 -10.09
CA ALA A 32 15.54 -6.58 -9.90
C ALA A 32 15.85 -7.79 -9.02
N ASN A 33 15.16 -7.92 -7.88
CA ASN A 33 15.37 -9.03 -6.94
C ASN A 33 14.24 -9.05 -5.92
N GLU A 34 13.37 -10.03 -6.02
CA GLU A 34 12.18 -10.11 -5.16
C GLU A 34 12.53 -10.21 -3.67
N VAL A 35 13.49 -11.07 -3.31
CA VAL A 35 13.86 -11.27 -1.90
C VAL A 35 14.42 -9.97 -1.30
N ALA A 36 15.32 -9.32 -2.02
CA ALA A 36 15.90 -8.06 -1.57
C ALA A 36 14.84 -6.96 -1.49
N ALA A 37 13.90 -6.93 -2.45
CA ALA A 37 12.81 -5.95 -2.46
C ALA A 37 11.93 -6.10 -1.23
N LEU A 38 11.47 -7.31 -0.93
CA LEU A 38 10.61 -7.55 0.23
C LEU A 38 11.32 -7.17 1.54
N ARG A 39 12.61 -7.45 1.62
CA ARG A 39 13.41 -7.03 2.79
C ARG A 39 13.44 -5.51 2.93
N ALA A 40 13.62 -4.81 1.81
CA ALA A 40 13.63 -3.35 1.79
C ALA A 40 12.28 -2.77 2.19
N PHE A 41 11.18 -3.37 1.71
CA PHE A 41 9.83 -2.90 2.05
C PHE A 41 9.53 -3.06 3.54
N ASN A 42 10.05 -4.10 4.15
CA ASN A 42 9.84 -4.38 5.58
C ASN A 42 10.79 -3.60 6.49
N ASP A 43 11.76 -2.90 5.94
CA ASP A 43 12.70 -2.09 6.71
C ASP A 43 12.06 -0.74 7.02
N GLU A 44 11.67 -0.53 8.28
CA GLU A 44 11.00 0.70 8.72
C GLU A 44 11.85 1.95 8.54
N LYS A 45 13.16 1.80 8.39
CA LYS A 45 14.10 2.92 8.20
C LYS A 45 14.28 3.30 6.74
N ASN A 46 13.77 2.49 5.82
CA ASN A 46 13.97 2.72 4.39
C ASN A 46 12.95 3.75 3.88
N LYS A 47 13.39 4.99 3.71
CA LYS A 47 12.52 6.10 3.31
C LYS A 47 12.04 6.01 1.86
N ASN A 48 12.63 5.16 1.06
CA ASN A 48 12.14 4.94 -0.31
C ASN A 48 10.78 4.24 -0.33
N PHE A 49 10.47 3.47 0.73
CA PHE A 49 9.25 2.66 0.79
C PHE A 49 8.43 2.93 2.04
N ARG A 50 8.80 3.93 2.83
CA ARG A 50 8.02 4.41 3.98
C ARG A 50 8.20 5.92 4.09
N ASP A 51 7.12 6.64 3.84
CA ASP A 51 7.16 8.10 3.85
C ASP A 51 5.82 8.62 4.37
N ARG A 52 5.86 9.25 5.57
CA ARG A 52 4.66 9.77 6.22
C ARG A 52 3.61 8.66 6.39
N ASP A 53 2.45 8.78 5.74
CA ASP A 53 1.40 7.76 5.79
C ASP A 53 1.56 6.65 4.75
N LEU A 54 2.53 6.79 3.83
CA LEU A 54 2.75 5.78 2.78
C LEU A 54 3.68 4.67 3.25
N TYR A 55 3.34 3.45 2.87
CA TYR A 55 4.22 2.29 2.99
C TYR A 55 3.85 1.27 1.93
N ILE A 56 4.81 0.46 1.55
CA ILE A 56 4.54 -0.65 0.62
C ILE A 56 4.05 -1.84 1.42
N PHE A 57 2.93 -2.43 0.97
CA PHE A 57 2.50 -3.73 1.44
C PHE A 57 2.47 -4.71 0.27
N CYS A 58 2.75 -5.97 0.54
CA CYS A 58 2.72 -7.01 -0.47
C CYS A 58 2.09 -8.28 0.10
N PHE A 59 1.48 -9.07 -0.78
CA PHE A 59 1.03 -10.41 -0.44
C PHE A 59 1.32 -11.35 -1.60
N SER A 60 1.49 -12.62 -1.28
CA SER A 60 1.69 -13.67 -2.27
C SER A 60 0.34 -14.03 -2.89
N VAL A 61 0.22 -13.96 -4.20
CA VAL A 61 -1.04 -14.29 -4.88
C VAL A 61 -1.41 -15.77 -4.70
N PRO A 62 -0.46 -16.73 -4.78
CA PRO A 62 -0.81 -18.14 -4.60
C PRO A 62 -1.50 -18.50 -3.28
N ASP A 63 -1.09 -17.89 -2.17
CA ASP A 63 -1.65 -18.25 -0.85
C ASP A 63 -2.30 -17.07 -0.11
N GLY A 64 -2.21 -15.86 -0.65
CA GLY A 64 -2.80 -14.68 -0.05
C GLY A 64 -2.08 -14.13 1.17
N LYS A 65 -0.95 -14.69 1.56
CA LYS A 65 -0.27 -14.28 2.78
C LYS A 65 0.56 -13.02 2.59
N PHE A 66 0.46 -12.10 3.55
CA PHE A 66 1.28 -10.88 3.53
C PHE A 66 2.75 -11.22 3.62
N THR A 67 3.52 -10.61 2.72
CA THR A 67 4.99 -10.75 2.64
C THR A 67 5.71 -9.44 2.96
N ALA A 68 5.00 -8.32 2.92
CA ALA A 68 5.49 -7.01 3.35
C ALA A 68 4.33 -6.22 3.93
N TYR A 69 4.58 -5.56 5.05
CA TYR A 69 3.59 -4.72 5.69
C TYR A 69 4.26 -3.74 6.66
N GLN A 70 3.54 -2.67 7.01
CA GLN A 70 4.02 -1.69 7.98
C GLN A 70 4.25 -2.33 9.35
N SER A 71 3.33 -3.17 9.79
CA SER A 71 3.44 -3.88 11.07
C SER A 71 3.86 -5.33 10.84
N PRO A 72 4.94 -5.79 11.49
CA PRO A 72 5.36 -7.20 11.35
C PRO A 72 4.30 -8.20 11.79
N LEU A 73 3.34 -7.78 12.63
CA LEU A 73 2.27 -8.67 13.10
C LEU A 73 1.37 -9.15 11.98
N MET A 74 1.31 -8.41 10.86
CA MET A 74 0.49 -8.79 9.72
C MET A 74 1.16 -9.82 8.81
N LEU A 75 2.48 -9.97 8.90
CA LEU A 75 3.21 -10.88 8.02
C LEU A 75 2.73 -12.32 8.23
N GLY A 76 2.47 -13.01 7.14
CA GLY A 76 1.97 -14.38 7.17
C GLY A 76 0.45 -14.52 7.36
N THR A 77 -0.26 -13.43 7.66
CA THR A 77 -1.72 -13.47 7.71
C THR A 77 -2.30 -13.36 6.29
N ASP A 78 -3.51 -13.86 6.10
CA ASP A 78 -4.14 -13.92 4.79
C ASP A 78 -4.84 -12.59 4.48
N VAL A 79 -4.45 -11.94 3.39
CA VAL A 79 -5.06 -10.67 2.97
C VAL A 79 -6.56 -10.80 2.77
N ARG A 80 -7.04 -11.96 2.32
CA ARG A 80 -8.46 -12.15 2.03
C ARG A 80 -9.34 -12.12 3.28
N GLU A 81 -8.74 -12.28 4.45
CA GLU A 81 -9.46 -12.19 5.72
C GLU A 81 -9.50 -10.78 6.30
N LEU A 82 -8.81 -9.83 5.68
CA LEU A 82 -8.74 -8.46 6.19
C LEU A 82 -10.07 -7.74 5.99
N MET A 83 -10.66 -7.33 7.11
CA MET A 83 -11.92 -6.60 7.14
C MET A 83 -11.72 -5.22 7.75
N LEU A 84 -12.38 -4.22 7.20
CA LEU A 84 -12.50 -2.91 7.81
C LEU A 84 -13.98 -2.70 8.08
N ASP A 85 -14.39 -2.86 9.34
CA ASP A 85 -15.78 -2.90 9.73
C ASP A 85 -16.49 -4.01 8.94
N LYS A 86 -17.48 -3.69 8.11
CA LYS A 86 -18.19 -4.68 7.27
C LYS A 86 -17.63 -4.75 5.86
N ASP A 87 -16.61 -3.97 5.55
CA ASP A 87 -16.01 -3.94 4.21
C ASP A 87 -14.94 -5.03 4.09
N PRO A 88 -15.12 -6.03 3.20
CA PRO A 88 -14.12 -7.06 2.96
C PRO A 88 -13.00 -6.53 2.08
N ILE A 89 -12.32 -5.49 2.54
CA ILE A 89 -11.31 -4.77 1.76
C ILE A 89 -10.20 -5.69 1.26
N GLY A 90 -9.79 -6.67 2.07
CA GLY A 90 -8.73 -7.59 1.68
C GLY A 90 -9.12 -8.48 0.52
N GLN A 91 -10.34 -9.03 0.54
CA GLN A 91 -10.83 -9.84 -0.57
C GLN A 91 -10.99 -9.01 -1.84
N ARG A 92 -11.48 -7.77 -1.70
CA ARG A 92 -11.64 -6.88 -2.85
C ARG A 92 -10.30 -6.54 -3.49
N ALA A 93 -9.28 -6.26 -2.66
CA ALA A 93 -7.94 -5.98 -3.15
C ALA A 93 -7.33 -7.21 -3.84
N TYR A 94 -7.48 -8.38 -3.20
CA TYR A 94 -6.98 -9.64 -3.77
C TYR A 94 -7.61 -9.91 -5.15
N ASP A 95 -8.93 -9.83 -5.23
CA ASP A 95 -9.65 -10.10 -6.48
C ASP A 95 -9.25 -9.13 -7.58
N ALA A 96 -9.12 -7.84 -7.25
CA ALA A 96 -8.79 -6.82 -8.24
C ALA A 96 -7.41 -7.07 -8.86
N VAL A 97 -6.39 -7.35 -8.04
CA VAL A 97 -5.03 -7.50 -8.52
C VAL A 97 -4.77 -8.89 -9.12
N ALA A 98 -5.45 -9.92 -8.61
CA ALA A 98 -5.28 -11.29 -9.12
C ALA A 98 -5.82 -11.43 -10.54
N LYS A 99 -6.85 -10.67 -10.90
CA LYS A 99 -7.46 -10.69 -12.24
C LYS A 99 -6.71 -9.82 -13.23
N ALA A 100 -5.90 -8.88 -12.76
CA ALA A 100 -5.21 -7.94 -13.64
C ALA A 100 -4.03 -8.59 -14.34
N ALA A 101 -3.67 -8.07 -15.50
CA ALA A 101 -2.46 -8.47 -16.17
C ALA A 101 -1.24 -8.04 -15.37
N GLU A 102 -0.16 -8.80 -15.46
CA GLU A 102 1.07 -8.46 -14.75
C GLU A 102 1.54 -7.06 -15.13
N GLY A 103 1.85 -6.25 -14.12
CA GLY A 103 2.33 -4.90 -14.32
C GLY A 103 1.22 -3.85 -14.43
N ASP A 104 -0.04 -4.25 -14.64
CA ASP A 104 -1.14 -3.30 -14.64
C ASP A 104 -1.42 -2.82 -13.22
N VAL A 105 -1.75 -1.53 -13.11
CA VAL A 105 -2.11 -0.94 -11.81
C VAL A 105 -3.62 -0.89 -11.71
N VAL A 106 -4.13 -1.47 -10.63
CA VAL A 106 -5.55 -1.43 -10.29
C VAL A 106 -5.73 -0.62 -9.01
N SER A 107 -6.93 -0.10 -8.79
CA SER A 107 -7.21 0.68 -7.59
C SER A 107 -8.41 0.12 -6.85
N VAL A 108 -8.39 0.27 -5.52
CA VAL A 108 -9.49 -0.11 -4.66
C VAL A 108 -9.78 1.06 -3.72
N ASP A 109 -11.01 1.53 -3.75
CA ASP A 109 -11.45 2.64 -2.90
C ASP A 109 -12.09 2.10 -1.62
N TYR A 110 -11.82 2.77 -0.51
CA TYR A 110 -12.41 2.43 0.78
C TYR A 110 -12.37 3.64 1.70
N SER A 111 -12.91 3.50 2.90
CA SER A 111 -12.90 4.54 3.91
C SER A 111 -12.09 4.10 5.10
N PHE A 112 -11.31 5.02 5.63
CA PHE A 112 -10.50 4.77 6.82
C PHE A 112 -10.22 6.09 7.53
N PRO A 113 -10.31 6.16 8.86
CA PRO A 113 -10.02 7.41 9.56
C PRO A 113 -8.56 7.81 9.42
N LYS A 114 -8.32 9.10 9.18
CA LYS A 114 -6.97 9.63 9.25
C LYS A 114 -6.46 9.55 10.68
N PRO A 115 -5.14 9.43 10.89
CA PRO A 115 -4.58 9.43 12.25
C PRO A 115 -5.08 10.63 13.06
N GLY A 116 -5.54 10.35 14.28
CA GLY A 116 -6.08 11.38 15.16
C GLY A 116 -7.53 11.76 14.92
N SER A 117 -8.17 11.17 13.92
CA SER A 117 -9.57 11.42 13.59
C SER A 117 -10.40 10.15 13.76
N LYS A 118 -11.67 10.32 14.13
CA LYS A 118 -12.64 9.22 14.17
C LYS A 118 -13.57 9.23 12.95
N GLN A 119 -13.48 10.27 12.13
CA GLN A 119 -14.31 10.41 10.95
C GLN A 119 -13.75 9.59 9.80
N PRO A 120 -14.59 8.82 9.10
CA PRO A 120 -14.16 8.12 7.89
C PRO A 120 -13.65 9.12 6.85
N ALA A 121 -12.55 8.78 6.20
CA ALA A 121 -11.99 9.58 5.13
C ALA A 121 -11.77 8.69 3.91
N ALA A 122 -11.95 9.23 2.72
CA ALA A 122 -11.76 8.48 1.49
C ALA A 122 -10.29 8.12 1.33
N LYS A 123 -10.04 6.85 1.09
CA LYS A 123 -8.70 6.30 0.90
C LYS A 123 -8.68 5.40 -0.33
N GLN A 124 -7.55 5.30 -1.00
CA GLN A 124 -7.42 4.45 -2.18
C GLN A 124 -6.13 3.66 -2.10
N SER A 125 -6.20 2.39 -2.43
CA SER A 125 -5.01 1.54 -2.63
C SER A 125 -4.73 1.41 -4.11
N LEU A 126 -3.49 1.64 -4.49
CA LEU A 126 -2.98 1.33 -5.83
C LEU A 126 -2.21 0.03 -5.72
N LEU A 127 -2.55 -0.93 -6.58
CA LEU A 127 -2.00 -2.29 -6.51
C LEU A 127 -1.52 -2.73 -7.87
N THR A 128 -0.44 -3.51 -7.88
CA THR A 128 0.04 -4.15 -9.10
C THR A 128 0.64 -5.51 -8.74
N ARG A 129 0.73 -6.39 -9.72
CA ARG A 129 1.31 -7.72 -9.53
C ARG A 129 2.54 -7.87 -10.40
N ILE A 130 3.64 -8.30 -9.79
CA ILE A 130 4.88 -8.66 -10.47
C ILE A 130 5.20 -10.09 -10.08
N ALA A 131 5.17 -11.00 -11.03
CA ALA A 131 5.27 -12.44 -10.79
C ALA A 131 4.21 -12.88 -9.78
N ASN A 132 4.60 -13.47 -8.66
CA ASN A 132 3.67 -13.95 -7.65
C ASN A 132 3.39 -12.96 -6.53
N GLN A 133 4.00 -11.77 -6.58
CA GLN A 133 3.81 -10.75 -5.53
C GLN A 133 2.85 -9.67 -6.02
N ALA A 134 1.78 -9.47 -5.26
CA ALA A 134 0.92 -8.30 -5.42
C ALA A 134 1.35 -7.28 -4.39
N CYS A 135 1.69 -6.09 -4.84
CA CYS A 135 2.14 -5.02 -3.96
C CYS A 135 1.31 -3.77 -4.15
N GLY A 136 1.20 -2.98 -3.11
CA GLY A 136 0.39 -1.79 -3.15
C GLY A 136 0.86 -0.71 -2.20
N VAL A 137 0.27 0.44 -2.37
CA VAL A 137 0.44 1.60 -1.52
C VAL A 137 -0.90 2.31 -1.43
N SER A 138 -1.24 2.84 -0.26
CA SER A 138 -2.52 3.49 -0.04
C SER A 138 -2.31 4.95 0.32
N TYR A 139 -3.22 5.81 -0.13
CA TYR A 139 -3.17 7.24 0.17
C TYR A 139 -4.57 7.75 0.45
N PHE A 140 -4.67 8.82 1.25
CA PHE A 140 -5.96 9.52 1.46
C PHE A 140 -6.24 10.43 0.29
N LYS A 141 -7.44 10.32 -0.24
CA LYS A 141 -7.87 11.11 -1.40
C LYS A 141 -8.17 12.55 -1.03
#